data_2f6343da98871d9be9414cdb4b17b770
#
_entry.id   2f6343da98871d9be9414cdb4b17b770
#
_cell.length_a   1.000
_cell.length_b   1.000
_cell.length_c   1.000
_cell.angle_alpha   90.00
_cell.angle_beta   90.00
_cell.angle_gamma   90.00
#
_symmetry.space_group_name_H-M   'P 1'
#
loop_
_entity.id
_entity.type
_entity.pdbx_description
1 polymer ?
#
loop_
_entity_poly.entity_id
_entity_poly.type
_entity_poly.pdbx_seq_one_letter_code
_entity_poly.pdbx_strand_id
1 'polypeptide(L)'
;MSGFLLDTSFLITLVNPDRDHHEVAKAYYREALQRGVPLVLSTIVLSEFQVGQTVDSLPLHNFIVLPFNYDHAVQAGLLFRWLRSEGPDWQGQRGAVKDDLKLIAQAECNAIPMVLTADEQTLCRYARRLADAGQARVLAITLAAGFDMAWFNDGQGALPGT
;
A
#
# COMPACT_ATOMS: atom_id res chain seq x y z
N MET A 1 9.59 9.91 4.59
CA MET A 1 10.05 8.68 5.26
C MET A 1 10.26 7.61 4.19
N SER A 2 11.46 7.14 4.03
CA SER A 2 11.69 5.98 3.17
C SER A 2 11.12 4.75 3.86
N GLY A 3 10.31 3.95 3.18
CA GLY A 3 9.66 2.78 3.78
C GLY A 3 8.52 2.29 2.92
N PHE A 4 7.81 1.30 3.41
CA PHE A 4 6.65 0.71 2.75
C PHE A 4 5.41 0.86 3.61
N LEU A 5 4.34 1.39 3.03
CA LEU A 5 3.01 1.24 3.58
C LEU A 5 2.46 -0.12 3.13
N LEU A 6 1.89 -0.87 4.05
CA LEU A 6 1.41 -2.22 3.77
C LEU A 6 -0.10 -2.22 3.59
N ASP A 7 -0.57 -2.80 2.48
CA ASP A 7 -1.99 -3.02 2.23
C ASP A 7 -2.50 -4.27 2.97
N THR A 8 -3.79 -4.35 3.20
CA THR A 8 -4.43 -5.51 3.87
C THR A 8 -4.14 -6.82 3.15
N SER A 9 -4.17 -6.82 1.82
CA SER A 9 -3.87 -7.99 1.01
C SER A 9 -2.43 -8.49 1.19
N PHE A 10 -1.46 -7.57 1.38
CA PHE A 10 -0.09 -7.93 1.71
C PHE A 10 -0.02 -8.65 3.06
N LEU A 11 -0.66 -8.09 4.11
CA LEU A 11 -0.65 -8.71 5.45
C LEU A 11 -1.28 -10.10 5.45
N ILE A 12 -2.42 -10.26 4.79
CA ILE A 12 -3.09 -11.55 4.67
C ILE A 12 -2.18 -12.57 3.98
N THR A 13 -1.47 -12.14 2.93
CA THR A 13 -0.51 -12.99 2.22
C THR A 13 0.70 -13.33 3.08
N LEU A 14 1.21 -12.38 3.85
CA LEU A 14 2.36 -12.57 4.74
C LEU A 14 2.09 -13.62 5.81
N VAL A 15 0.89 -13.65 6.40
CA VAL A 15 0.55 -14.53 7.52
C VAL A 15 -0.09 -15.86 7.10
N ASN A 16 -0.41 -16.02 5.82
CA ASN A 16 -1.06 -17.25 5.32
C ASN A 16 -0.16 -17.98 4.32
N PRO A 17 0.48 -19.11 4.73
CA PRO A 17 1.38 -19.88 3.87
C PRO A 17 0.72 -20.46 2.61
N ASP A 18 -0.59 -20.62 2.61
CA ASP A 18 -1.34 -21.22 1.49
C ASP A 18 -1.67 -20.18 0.39
N ARG A 19 -1.40 -18.92 0.64
CA ARG A 19 -1.65 -17.85 -0.35
C ARG A 19 -0.55 -17.82 -1.42
N ASP A 20 -0.96 -17.55 -2.66
CA ASP A 20 -0.04 -17.22 -3.74
C ASP A 20 0.84 -16.03 -3.32
N HIS A 21 2.12 -16.10 -3.67
CA HIS A 21 3.13 -15.06 -3.36
C HIS A 21 3.48 -14.91 -1.87
N HIS A 22 3.11 -15.87 -1.01
CA HIS A 22 3.49 -15.84 0.41
C HIS A 22 5.00 -15.71 0.60
N GLU A 23 5.81 -16.45 -0.17
CA GLU A 23 7.27 -16.37 -0.08
C GLU A 23 7.82 -15.00 -0.53
N VAL A 24 7.17 -14.35 -1.50
CA VAL A 24 7.51 -12.99 -1.92
C VAL A 24 7.23 -11.99 -0.80
N ALA A 25 6.07 -12.08 -0.16
CA ALA A 25 5.72 -11.22 0.98
C ALA A 25 6.73 -11.40 2.13
N LYS A 26 7.11 -12.64 2.43
CA LYS A 26 8.15 -12.94 3.43
C LYS A 26 9.51 -12.35 3.07
N ALA A 27 9.90 -12.39 1.79
CA ALA A 27 11.16 -11.82 1.33
C ALA A 27 11.20 -10.30 1.56
N TYR A 28 10.15 -9.58 1.20
CA TYR A 28 10.03 -8.13 1.49
C TYR A 28 10.09 -7.85 2.99
N TYR A 29 9.33 -8.59 3.77
CA TYR A 29 9.30 -8.43 5.22
C TYR A 29 10.67 -8.65 5.87
N ARG A 30 11.35 -9.75 5.54
CA ARG A 30 12.69 -10.06 6.08
C ARG A 30 13.71 -9.02 5.69
N GLU A 31 13.74 -8.63 4.42
CA GLU A 31 14.70 -7.64 3.93
C GLU A 31 14.49 -6.28 4.59
N ALA A 32 13.24 -5.85 4.76
CA ALA A 32 12.94 -4.62 5.46
C ALA A 32 13.45 -4.65 6.91
N LEU A 33 13.23 -5.74 7.63
CA LEU A 33 13.73 -5.88 9.00
C LEU A 33 15.25 -5.89 9.06
N GLN A 34 15.92 -6.61 8.15
CA GLN A 34 17.40 -6.69 8.10
C GLN A 34 18.03 -5.34 7.83
N ARG A 35 17.42 -4.52 7.00
CA ARG A 35 17.94 -3.20 6.62
C ARG A 35 17.41 -2.06 7.50
N GLY A 36 16.51 -2.34 8.43
CA GLY A 36 15.86 -1.31 9.22
C GLY A 36 14.97 -0.36 8.39
N VAL A 37 14.44 -0.85 7.27
CA VAL A 37 13.49 -0.09 6.44
C VAL A 37 12.11 -0.14 7.10
N PRO A 38 11.48 1.01 7.36
CA PRO A 38 10.19 1.05 8.03
C PRO A 38 9.09 0.30 7.27
N LEU A 39 8.37 -0.55 8.00
CA LEU A 39 7.12 -1.16 7.56
C LEU A 39 5.97 -0.48 8.31
N VAL A 40 5.11 0.20 7.57
CA VAL A 40 4.07 1.06 8.14
C VAL A 40 2.70 0.43 7.96
N LEU A 41 1.92 0.36 9.03
CA LEU A 41 0.54 -0.13 9.03
C LEU A 41 -0.44 1.02 9.31
N SER A 42 -1.35 1.25 8.39
CA SER A 42 -2.49 2.14 8.62
C SER A 42 -3.48 1.54 9.61
N THR A 43 -4.09 2.36 10.44
CA THR A 43 -5.23 1.93 11.27
C THR A 43 -6.43 1.48 10.42
N ILE A 44 -6.56 1.94 9.17
CA ILE A 44 -7.54 1.45 8.20
C ILE A 44 -7.26 -0.03 7.90
N VAL A 45 -6.01 -0.36 7.56
CA VAL A 45 -5.58 -1.73 7.27
C VAL A 45 -5.77 -2.65 8.47
N LEU A 46 -5.45 -2.16 9.67
CA LEU A 46 -5.69 -2.92 10.91
C LEU A 46 -7.17 -3.23 11.11
N SER A 47 -8.08 -2.28 10.82
CA SER A 47 -9.52 -2.50 10.92
C SER A 47 -10.03 -3.56 9.94
N GLU A 48 -9.53 -3.55 8.71
CA GLU A 48 -9.87 -4.55 7.70
C GLU A 48 -9.33 -5.94 8.05
N PHE A 49 -8.08 -5.99 8.51
CA PHE A 49 -7.44 -7.25 8.92
C PHE A 49 -8.19 -7.90 10.09
N GLN A 50 -8.64 -7.09 11.07
CA GLN A 50 -9.40 -7.56 12.25
C GLN A 50 -10.71 -8.24 11.89
N VAL A 51 -11.28 -7.99 10.71
CA VAL A 51 -12.52 -8.66 10.26
C VAL A 51 -12.30 -10.17 10.08
N GLY A 52 -11.17 -10.56 9.54
CA GLY A 52 -10.87 -11.97 9.23
C GLY A 52 -9.94 -12.65 10.24
N GLN A 53 -9.04 -11.88 10.85
CA GLN A 53 -8.03 -12.37 11.80
C GLN A 53 -7.77 -11.33 12.87
N THR A 54 -7.46 -11.79 14.08
CA THR A 54 -7.13 -10.85 15.16
C THR A 54 -5.79 -10.14 14.90
N VAL A 55 -5.78 -8.83 15.10
CA VAL A 55 -4.59 -7.99 14.98
C VAL A 55 -3.48 -8.44 15.96
N ASP A 56 -3.85 -9.01 17.09
CA ASP A 56 -2.91 -9.56 18.07
C ASP A 56 -2.05 -10.73 17.53
N SER A 57 -2.45 -11.33 16.41
CA SER A 57 -1.66 -12.35 15.73
C SER A 57 -0.48 -11.79 14.95
N LEU A 58 -0.45 -10.47 14.72
CA LEU A 58 0.63 -9.80 13.99
C LEU A 58 1.80 -9.46 14.94
N PRO A 59 3.04 -9.54 14.46
CA PRO A 59 4.21 -9.08 15.22
C PRO A 59 4.29 -7.54 15.20
N LEU A 60 3.36 -6.89 15.90
CA LEU A 60 3.15 -5.43 15.85
C LEU A 60 4.40 -4.61 16.21
N HIS A 61 5.32 -5.19 17.00
CA HIS A 61 6.59 -4.54 17.35
C HIS A 61 7.51 -4.30 16.14
N ASN A 62 7.28 -4.99 15.02
CA ASN A 62 8.04 -4.82 13.78
C ASN A 62 7.42 -3.79 12.83
N PHE A 63 6.28 -3.22 13.19
CA PHE A 63 5.56 -2.27 12.37
C PHE A 63 5.41 -0.92 13.06
N ILE A 64 5.36 0.13 12.25
CA ILE A 64 4.96 1.45 12.71
C ILE A 64 3.48 1.61 12.43
N VAL A 65 2.67 1.69 13.47
CA VAL A 65 1.23 1.94 13.33
C VAL A 65 0.99 3.42 13.08
N LEU A 66 0.37 3.73 11.96
CA LEU A 66 0.10 5.09 11.52
C LEU A 66 -1.41 5.37 11.57
N PRO A 67 -1.87 6.22 12.50
CA PRO A 67 -3.27 6.61 12.58
C PRO A 67 -3.72 7.37 11.32
N PHE A 68 -4.90 7.05 10.83
CA PHE A 68 -5.55 7.85 9.78
C PHE A 68 -6.14 9.11 10.41
N ASN A 69 -5.62 10.27 10.03
CA ASN A 69 -5.92 11.55 10.66
C ASN A 69 -6.65 12.53 9.73
N TYR A 70 -6.83 13.77 10.20
CA TYR A 70 -7.53 14.83 9.47
C TYR A 70 -6.90 15.12 8.10
N ASP A 71 -5.58 15.30 8.04
CA ASP A 71 -4.89 15.64 6.79
C ASP A 71 -5.02 14.51 5.76
N HIS A 72 -4.92 13.27 6.22
CA HIS A 72 -5.14 12.09 5.38
C HIS A 72 -6.58 12.07 4.83
N ALA A 73 -7.56 12.41 5.65
CA ALA A 73 -8.97 12.44 5.23
C ALA A 73 -9.22 13.51 4.17
N VAL A 74 -8.67 14.70 4.35
CA VAL A 74 -8.77 15.79 3.37
C VAL A 74 -8.12 15.39 2.05
N GLN A 75 -6.90 14.87 2.09
CA GLN A 75 -6.19 14.44 0.88
C GLN A 75 -6.92 13.30 0.16
N ALA A 76 -7.41 12.31 0.89
CA ALA A 76 -8.21 11.22 0.31
C ALA A 76 -9.46 11.75 -0.40
N GLY A 77 -10.15 12.71 0.20
CA GLY A 77 -11.31 13.38 -0.40
C GLY A 77 -10.96 14.11 -1.70
N LEU A 78 -9.81 14.79 -1.74
CA LEU A 78 -9.34 15.48 -2.95
C LEU A 78 -9.01 14.48 -4.07
N LEU A 79 -8.31 13.39 -3.77
CA LEU A 79 -8.00 12.34 -4.75
C LEU A 79 -9.29 11.71 -5.30
N PHE A 80 -10.25 11.41 -4.43
CA PHE A 80 -11.53 10.85 -4.85
C PHE A 80 -12.35 11.81 -5.71
N ARG A 81 -12.36 13.10 -5.37
CA ARG A 81 -13.03 14.16 -6.14
C ARG A 81 -12.42 14.29 -7.55
N TRP A 82 -11.08 14.24 -7.64
CA TRP A 82 -10.41 14.22 -8.93
C TRP A 82 -10.79 12.98 -9.75
N LEU A 83 -10.74 11.78 -9.15
CA LEU A 83 -11.09 10.54 -9.82
C LEU A 83 -12.54 10.55 -10.36
N ARG A 84 -13.48 11.10 -9.59
CA ARG A 84 -14.88 11.28 -10.02
C ARG A 84 -15.00 12.18 -11.23
N SER A 85 -14.16 13.20 -11.36
CA SER A 85 -14.19 14.12 -12.51
C SER A 85 -13.74 13.47 -13.81
N GLU A 86 -12.97 12.37 -13.73
CA GLU A 86 -12.39 11.67 -14.88
C GLU A 86 -13.33 10.62 -15.50
N GLY A 87 -14.46 10.31 -14.87
CA GLY A 87 -15.45 9.39 -15.44
C GLY A 87 -15.96 8.29 -14.50
N PRO A 88 -16.83 7.38 -15.02
CA PRO A 88 -17.60 6.44 -14.19
C PRO A 88 -16.91 5.10 -13.91
N ASP A 89 -15.67 4.88 -14.29
CA ASP A 89 -14.97 3.58 -14.22
C ASP A 89 -14.91 2.94 -12.81
N TRP A 90 -15.21 3.73 -11.77
CA TRP A 90 -15.14 3.31 -10.37
C TRP A 90 -16.49 2.89 -9.77
N GLN A 91 -17.60 3.01 -10.51
CA GLN A 91 -18.96 2.91 -9.95
C GLN A 91 -19.33 1.56 -9.33
N GLY A 92 -18.75 0.46 -9.83
CA GLY A 92 -18.98 -0.88 -9.29
C GLY A 92 -18.17 -1.25 -8.04
N GLN A 93 -17.17 -0.45 -7.68
CA GLN A 93 -16.17 -0.77 -6.65
C GLN A 93 -15.95 0.33 -5.62
N ARG A 94 -16.96 1.14 -5.34
CA ARG A 94 -16.86 2.36 -4.50
C ARG A 94 -16.17 2.15 -3.15
N GLY A 95 -16.45 1.05 -2.46
CA GLY A 95 -15.88 0.76 -1.16
C GLY A 95 -14.37 0.54 -1.25
N ALA A 96 -13.94 -0.39 -2.10
CA ALA A 96 -12.54 -0.71 -2.31
C ALA A 96 -11.75 0.52 -2.81
N VAL A 97 -12.27 1.25 -3.79
CA VAL A 97 -11.62 2.47 -4.30
C VAL A 97 -11.42 3.51 -3.22
N LYS A 98 -12.41 3.73 -2.35
CA LYS A 98 -12.28 4.69 -1.25
C LYS A 98 -11.19 4.31 -0.26
N ASP A 99 -11.08 3.04 0.08
CA ASP A 99 -10.07 2.56 1.01
C ASP A 99 -8.67 2.60 0.39
N ASP A 100 -8.53 2.23 -0.88
CA ASP A 100 -7.29 2.39 -1.63
C ASP A 100 -6.82 3.85 -1.70
N LEU A 101 -7.73 4.79 -1.97
CA LEU A 101 -7.39 6.22 -2.00
C LEU A 101 -7.00 6.76 -0.63
N LYS A 102 -7.57 6.24 0.46
CA LYS A 102 -7.15 6.59 1.82
C LYS A 102 -5.71 6.15 2.09
N LEU A 103 -5.32 4.95 1.64
CA LEU A 103 -3.95 4.46 1.78
C LEU A 103 -2.98 5.30 0.95
N ILE A 104 -3.31 5.61 -0.30
CA ILE A 104 -2.48 6.46 -1.16
C ILE A 104 -2.33 7.86 -0.54
N ALA A 105 -3.42 8.46 -0.06
CA ALA A 105 -3.39 9.77 0.60
C ALA A 105 -2.51 9.76 1.85
N GLN A 106 -2.61 8.72 2.65
CA GLN A 106 -1.82 8.56 3.86
C GLN A 106 -0.33 8.43 3.55
N ALA A 107 0.02 7.66 2.52
CA ALA A 107 1.39 7.53 2.04
C ALA A 107 1.94 8.87 1.54
N GLU A 108 1.17 9.62 0.73
CA GLU A 108 1.55 10.95 0.24
C GLU A 108 1.81 11.93 1.38
N CYS A 109 0.86 12.05 2.33
CA CYS A 109 0.99 12.99 3.45
C CYS A 109 2.20 12.70 4.34
N ASN A 110 2.62 11.44 4.41
CA ASN A 110 3.75 11.01 5.24
C ASN A 110 5.04 10.79 4.45
N ALA A 111 5.08 11.18 3.16
CA ALA A 111 6.21 10.97 2.27
C ALA A 111 6.71 9.52 2.26
N ILE A 112 5.78 8.56 2.30
CA ILE A 112 6.06 7.14 2.13
C ILE A 112 5.95 6.83 0.63
N PRO A 113 7.06 6.49 -0.03
CA PRO A 113 7.06 6.44 -1.49
C PRO A 113 6.36 5.22 -2.09
N MET A 114 6.15 4.17 -1.29
CA MET A 114 5.75 2.87 -1.82
C MET A 114 4.69 2.20 -0.96
N VAL A 115 3.75 1.51 -1.62
CA VAL A 115 2.76 0.63 -0.99
C VAL A 115 2.98 -0.79 -1.49
N LEU A 116 3.12 -1.76 -0.57
CA LEU A 116 3.18 -3.20 -0.91
C LEU A 116 1.77 -3.79 -0.89
N THR A 117 1.38 -4.45 -1.97
CA THR A 117 0.05 -5.02 -2.13
C THR A 117 0.08 -6.35 -2.87
N ALA A 118 -0.88 -7.23 -2.59
CA ALA A 118 -1.18 -8.40 -3.42
C ALA A 118 -2.31 -8.11 -4.42
N ASP A 119 -2.93 -6.92 -4.36
CA ASP A 119 -4.03 -6.52 -5.22
C ASP A 119 -3.53 -5.74 -6.45
N GLU A 120 -3.56 -6.41 -7.61
CA GLU A 120 -3.18 -5.81 -8.88
C GLU A 120 -4.32 -5.01 -9.53
N GLN A 121 -5.56 -5.26 -9.16
CA GLN A 121 -6.73 -4.77 -9.90
C GLN A 121 -7.17 -3.37 -9.47
N THR A 122 -7.14 -3.07 -8.18
CA THR A 122 -7.63 -1.79 -7.67
C THR A 122 -6.49 -0.87 -7.27
N LEU A 123 -5.75 -1.17 -6.22
CA LEU A 123 -4.72 -0.28 -5.68
C LEU A 123 -3.64 0.08 -6.71
N CYS A 124 -3.08 -0.91 -7.39
CA CYS A 124 -2.05 -0.68 -8.42
C CYS A 124 -2.58 0.18 -9.58
N ARG A 125 -3.79 -0.08 -10.02
CA ARG A 125 -4.45 0.66 -11.09
C ARG A 125 -4.64 2.13 -10.73
N TYR A 126 -5.18 2.41 -9.54
CA TYR A 126 -5.45 3.79 -9.12
C TYR A 126 -4.17 4.54 -8.76
N ALA A 127 -3.20 3.89 -8.12
CA ALA A 127 -1.90 4.51 -7.87
C ALA A 127 -1.22 4.94 -9.16
N ARG A 128 -1.20 4.09 -10.18
CA ARG A 128 -0.65 4.42 -11.51
C ARG A 128 -1.41 5.57 -12.15
N ARG A 129 -2.72 5.52 -12.14
CA ARG A 129 -3.57 6.56 -12.74
C ARG A 129 -3.36 7.94 -12.11
N LEU A 130 -3.23 7.97 -10.78
CA LEU A 130 -2.94 9.20 -10.03
C LEU A 130 -1.52 9.70 -10.31
N ALA A 131 -0.54 8.80 -10.41
CA ALA A 131 0.84 9.16 -10.73
C ALA A 131 0.97 9.74 -12.14
N ASP A 132 0.36 9.12 -13.13
CA ASP A 132 0.36 9.57 -14.54
C ASP A 132 -0.28 10.96 -14.67
N ALA A 133 -1.26 11.28 -13.84
CA ALA A 133 -1.94 12.58 -13.82
C ALA A 133 -1.25 13.61 -12.90
N GLY A 134 -0.16 13.25 -12.23
CA GLY A 134 0.54 14.13 -11.29
C GLY A 134 -0.23 14.43 -10.00
N GLN A 135 -1.23 13.60 -9.66
CA GLN A 135 -2.07 13.78 -8.46
C GLN A 135 -1.46 13.14 -7.21
N ALA A 136 -0.64 12.10 -7.39
CA ALA A 136 0.09 11.43 -6.31
C ALA A 136 1.43 10.90 -6.85
N ARG A 137 2.39 10.63 -5.96
CA ARG A 137 3.72 10.11 -6.31
C ARG A 137 3.94 8.68 -5.82
N VAL A 138 3.01 8.14 -5.06
CA VAL A 138 3.11 6.81 -4.45
C VAL A 138 3.12 5.73 -5.52
N LEU A 139 4.07 4.80 -5.40
CA LEU A 139 4.15 3.62 -6.24
C LEU A 139 3.52 2.43 -5.54
N ALA A 140 2.63 1.71 -6.20
CA ALA A 140 2.14 0.42 -5.73
C ALA A 140 3.02 -0.69 -6.29
N ILE A 141 3.61 -1.49 -5.39
CA ILE A 141 4.45 -2.64 -5.72
C ILE A 141 3.64 -3.89 -5.47
N THR A 142 3.37 -4.66 -6.53
CA THR A 142 2.61 -5.89 -6.43
C THR A 142 3.50 -7.09 -6.13
N LEU A 143 3.02 -7.98 -5.28
CA LEU A 143 3.70 -9.25 -4.98
C LEU A 143 3.79 -10.16 -6.21
N ALA A 144 2.86 -10.05 -7.16
CA ALA A 144 2.88 -10.83 -8.41
C ALA A 144 4.10 -10.53 -9.28
N ALA A 145 4.69 -9.34 -9.17
CA ALA A 145 5.92 -8.97 -9.87
C ALA A 145 7.18 -9.67 -9.31
N GLY A 146 7.06 -10.35 -8.17
CA GLY A 146 8.18 -10.98 -7.46
C GLY A 146 8.92 -10.02 -6.53
N PHE A 147 9.90 -10.58 -5.83
CA PHE A 147 10.77 -9.79 -4.95
C PHE A 147 11.84 -9.07 -5.78
N ASP A 148 11.99 -7.76 -5.52
CA ASP A 148 13.03 -6.95 -6.16
C ASP A 148 13.81 -6.15 -5.09
N MET A 149 15.10 -6.46 -4.98
CA MET A 149 16.04 -5.80 -4.08
C MET A 149 16.23 -4.30 -4.41
N ALA A 150 15.98 -3.90 -5.64
CA ALA A 150 16.16 -2.52 -6.09
C ALA A 150 15.29 -1.54 -5.29
N TRP A 151 14.13 -1.97 -4.78
CA TRP A 151 13.24 -1.16 -3.96
C TRP A 151 13.82 -0.76 -2.59
N PHE A 152 14.88 -1.43 -2.16
CA PHE A 152 15.59 -1.15 -0.91
C PHE A 152 16.83 -0.27 -1.08
N ASN A 153 17.23 0.01 -2.31
CA ASN A 153 18.39 0.84 -2.63
C ASN A 153 17.95 2.28 -2.91
N ASP A 154 17.98 3.13 -1.89
CA ASP A 154 17.86 4.61 -1.90
C ASP A 154 16.86 5.24 -2.90
N GLY A 155 15.69 4.66 -3.06
CA GLY A 155 14.63 5.24 -3.90
C GLY A 155 14.93 5.29 -5.41
N GLN A 156 16.01 4.65 -5.85
CA GLN A 156 16.33 4.46 -7.27
C GLN A 156 15.98 3.05 -7.73
N GLY A 157 14.79 2.60 -7.39
CA GLY A 157 14.19 1.49 -8.12
C GLY A 157 14.03 1.92 -9.57
N ALA A 158 14.57 1.17 -10.52
CA ALA A 158 14.38 1.44 -11.93
C ALA A 158 12.89 1.57 -12.22
N LEU A 159 12.48 2.71 -12.74
CA LEU A 159 11.14 2.86 -13.30
C LEU A 159 10.95 1.75 -14.32
N PRO A 160 9.88 0.96 -14.26
CA PRO A 160 9.66 -0.07 -15.25
C PRO A 160 9.47 0.60 -16.61
N GLY A 161 10.43 0.39 -17.49
CA GLY A 161 10.32 0.56 -18.93
C GLY A 161 10.18 2.00 -19.45
N THR A 162 11.28 2.61 -19.77
CA THR A 162 11.41 3.43 -20.98
C THR A 162 11.71 2.53 -22.14
#